data_17c32cddcef9829940d0fa0a451f07cf
#
_entry.id   17c32cddcef9829940d0fa0a451f07cf
#
_cell.length_a   1.000
_cell.length_b   1.000
_cell.length_c   1.000
_cell.angle_alpha   90.00
_cell.angle_beta   90.00
_cell.angle_gamma   90.00
#
_symmetry.space_group_name_H-M   'P 1'
#
loop_
_entity.id
_entity.type
_entity.pdbx_description
1 polymer ?
#
loop_
_entity_poly.entity_id
_entity_poly.type
_entity_poly.pdbx_seq_one_letter_code
_entity_poly.pdbx_strand_id
1 'polypeptide(L)'
;MTTFESTVRQINYPQQQVFNMLSDLTNIEKVRDKLPEDKIKDLHFDADTLSVHTPVGDIKMRIVEREVPQTIKFASEESMVSFNFWIQLVAVDAQTSKMKLTIKADLNPFIKGMVAKPLQEGIEKIADVLQLIHYE
;
A
#
# COMPACT_ATOMS: atom_id res chain seq x y z
N MET A 1 4.20 -6.70 17.97
CA MET A 1 3.67 -6.05 16.77
C MET A 1 2.57 -6.86 16.13
N THR A 2 1.58 -6.19 15.58
CA THR A 2 0.46 -6.84 14.90
C THR A 2 0.71 -6.78 13.39
N THR A 3 0.52 -7.91 12.71
CA THR A 3 0.74 -8.03 11.27
C THR A 3 -0.58 -8.22 10.55
N PHE A 4 -0.78 -7.45 9.48
CA PHE A 4 -1.93 -7.60 8.57
C PHE A 4 -1.38 -7.86 7.18
N GLU A 5 -1.94 -8.86 6.50
CA GLU A 5 -1.50 -9.22 5.16
C GLU A 5 -2.69 -9.30 4.22
N SER A 6 -2.52 -8.81 2.99
CA SER A 6 -3.51 -9.03 1.95
C SER A 6 -3.39 -10.47 1.44
N THR A 7 -4.43 -10.92 0.76
CA THR A 7 -4.30 -12.14 -0.06
C THR A 7 -3.31 -11.88 -1.19
N VAL A 8 -2.70 -12.93 -1.71
CA VAL A 8 -1.80 -12.84 -2.85
C VAL A 8 -2.63 -12.55 -4.10
N ARG A 9 -2.20 -11.56 -4.88
CA ARG A 9 -2.91 -11.13 -6.09
C ARG A 9 -2.05 -11.34 -7.32
N GLN A 10 -2.63 -11.90 -8.36
CA GLN A 10 -1.95 -11.99 -9.64
C GLN A 10 -2.14 -10.69 -10.42
N ILE A 11 -1.04 -10.20 -11.00
CA ILE A 11 -1.03 -9.01 -11.84
C ILE A 11 -0.51 -9.44 -13.22
N ASN A 12 -1.26 -9.10 -14.27
CA ASN A 12 -0.95 -9.53 -15.63
C ASN A 12 0.02 -8.58 -16.31
N TYR A 13 1.08 -8.22 -15.60
CA TYR A 13 2.19 -7.38 -16.09
C TYR A 13 3.49 -7.89 -15.47
N PRO A 14 4.63 -7.67 -16.13
CA PRO A 14 5.92 -8.08 -15.59
C PRO A 14 6.23 -7.39 -14.26
N GLN A 15 6.92 -8.10 -13.40
CA GLN A 15 7.32 -7.60 -12.09
C GLN A 15 8.00 -6.23 -12.16
N GLN A 16 8.89 -6.03 -13.13
CA GLN A 16 9.63 -4.78 -13.26
C GLN A 16 8.71 -3.60 -13.58
N GLN A 17 7.70 -3.79 -14.43
CA GLN A 17 6.75 -2.74 -14.76
C GLN A 17 5.90 -2.36 -13.55
N VAL A 18 5.45 -3.35 -12.80
CA VAL A 18 4.66 -3.09 -11.57
C VAL A 18 5.51 -2.34 -10.56
N PHE A 19 6.75 -2.79 -10.35
CA PHE A 19 7.67 -2.12 -9.43
C PHE A 19 7.92 -0.68 -9.84
N ASN A 20 8.21 -0.43 -11.11
CA ASN A 20 8.51 0.92 -11.60
C ASN A 20 7.37 1.89 -11.34
N MET A 21 6.13 1.44 -11.53
CA MET A 21 4.98 2.30 -11.28
C MET A 21 4.76 2.54 -9.80
N LEU A 22 4.80 1.50 -8.98
CA LEU A 22 4.46 1.59 -7.56
C LEU A 22 5.57 2.22 -6.73
N SER A 23 6.81 2.24 -7.21
CA SER A 23 7.94 2.83 -6.47
C SER A 23 8.06 4.34 -6.63
N ASP A 24 7.22 4.96 -7.47
CA ASP A 24 7.13 6.41 -7.63
C ASP A 24 5.69 6.83 -7.35
N LEU A 25 5.47 7.45 -6.19
CA LEU A 25 4.12 7.79 -5.75
C LEU A 25 3.46 8.88 -6.57
N THR A 26 4.21 9.62 -7.42
CA THR A 26 3.58 10.55 -8.34
C THR A 26 2.65 9.85 -9.33
N ASN A 27 2.83 8.55 -9.54
CA ASN A 27 1.95 7.74 -10.38
C ASN A 27 0.54 7.56 -9.80
N ILE A 28 0.31 7.93 -8.53
CA ILE A 28 -1.04 7.93 -7.93
C ILE A 28 -1.99 8.81 -8.76
N GLU A 29 -1.49 9.87 -9.37
CA GLU A 29 -2.31 10.74 -10.22
C GLU A 29 -2.98 9.95 -11.35
N LYS A 30 -2.33 8.92 -11.87
CA LYS A 30 -2.86 8.10 -12.96
C LYS A 30 -4.02 7.20 -12.54
N VAL A 31 -4.17 6.96 -11.25
CA VAL A 31 -5.17 6.02 -10.71
C VAL A 31 -6.09 6.69 -9.68
N ARG A 32 -5.99 7.99 -9.52
CA ARG A 32 -6.75 8.75 -8.51
C ARG A 32 -8.26 8.50 -8.62
N ASP A 33 -8.78 8.41 -9.83
CA ASP A 33 -10.21 8.19 -10.08
C ASP A 33 -10.69 6.79 -9.67
N LYS A 34 -9.77 5.86 -9.43
CA LYS A 34 -10.10 4.50 -8.99
C LYS A 34 -10.11 4.36 -7.47
N LEU A 35 -9.67 5.39 -6.75
CA LEU A 35 -9.63 5.37 -5.30
C LEU A 35 -11.02 5.68 -4.72
N PRO A 36 -11.39 5.07 -3.57
CA PRO A 36 -12.70 5.32 -2.94
C PRO A 36 -12.75 6.71 -2.30
N GLU A 37 -13.33 7.68 -3.02
CA GLU A 37 -13.40 9.08 -2.59
C GLU A 37 -14.12 9.28 -1.25
N ASP A 38 -15.10 8.44 -0.95
CA ASP A 38 -15.87 8.53 0.29
C ASP A 38 -15.07 8.08 1.52
N LYS A 39 -13.96 7.36 1.31
CA LYS A 39 -13.13 6.81 2.39
C LYS A 39 -11.75 7.44 2.46
N ILE A 40 -11.33 8.14 1.42
CA ILE A 40 -10.02 8.76 1.32
C ILE A 40 -10.21 10.23 1.02
N LYS A 41 -9.75 11.10 1.94
CA LYS A 41 -9.85 12.55 1.81
C LYS A 41 -8.49 13.18 1.98
N ASP A 42 -8.33 14.36 1.39
CA ASP A 42 -7.10 15.15 1.53
C ASP A 42 -5.84 14.36 1.19
N LEU A 43 -5.91 13.65 0.05
CA LEU A 43 -4.78 12.87 -0.44
C LEU A 43 -3.71 13.81 -0.99
N HIS A 44 -2.52 13.77 -0.39
CA HIS A 44 -1.35 14.51 -0.83
C HIS A 44 -0.19 13.54 -1.04
N PHE A 45 0.57 13.73 -2.09
CA PHE A 45 1.69 12.85 -2.39
C PHE A 45 2.77 13.56 -3.19
N ASP A 46 3.99 13.04 -3.08
CA ASP A 46 5.10 13.34 -4.00
C ASP A 46 5.75 12.00 -4.35
N ALA A 47 6.95 12.01 -4.92
CA ALA A 47 7.59 10.78 -5.38
C ALA A 47 7.84 9.77 -4.25
N ASP A 48 8.05 10.25 -3.03
CA ASP A 48 8.46 9.41 -1.91
C ASP A 48 7.50 9.40 -0.73
N THR A 49 6.56 10.33 -0.66
CA THR A 49 5.68 10.47 0.51
C THR A 49 4.21 10.46 0.12
N LEU A 50 3.37 10.06 1.06
CA LEU A 50 1.93 10.01 0.89
C LEU A 50 1.28 10.40 2.21
N SER A 51 0.29 11.28 2.17
CA SER A 51 -0.56 11.56 3.32
C SER A 51 -2.02 11.52 2.90
N VAL A 52 -2.87 10.99 3.78
CA VAL A 52 -4.29 10.80 3.47
C VAL A 52 -5.09 10.78 4.78
N HIS A 53 -6.31 11.31 4.72
CA HIS A 53 -7.26 11.21 5.82
C HIS A 53 -8.16 9.99 5.58
N THR A 54 -8.22 9.09 6.56
CA THR A 54 -9.00 7.85 6.47
C THR A 54 -9.95 7.73 7.66
N PRO A 55 -10.94 6.80 7.60
CA PRO A 55 -11.80 6.54 8.75
C PRO A 55 -11.06 6.12 10.04
N VAL A 56 -9.83 5.60 9.90
CA VAL A 56 -9.02 5.23 11.07
C VAL A 56 -8.05 6.34 11.48
N GLY A 57 -8.14 7.53 10.87
CA GLY A 57 -7.32 8.68 11.19
C GLY A 57 -6.43 9.11 10.03
N ASP A 58 -5.58 10.11 10.30
CA ASP A 58 -4.64 10.60 9.32
C ASP A 58 -3.46 9.65 9.20
N ILE A 59 -3.11 9.30 7.96
CA ILE A 59 -1.99 8.42 7.66
C ILE A 59 -0.99 9.21 6.84
N LYS A 60 0.27 9.20 7.29
CA LYS A 60 1.37 9.77 6.54
C LYS A 60 2.50 8.76 6.52
N MET A 61 3.02 8.48 5.34
CA MET A 61 4.11 7.51 5.20
C MET A 61 5.07 7.90 4.11
N ARG A 62 6.29 7.37 4.21
CA ARG A 62 7.38 7.63 3.28
C ARG A 62 7.99 6.31 2.82
N ILE A 63 8.36 6.24 1.54
CA ILE A 63 9.16 5.12 1.05
C ILE A 63 10.56 5.25 1.65
N VAL A 64 10.98 4.24 2.39
CA VAL A 64 12.29 4.22 3.06
C VAL A 64 13.24 3.21 2.44
N GLU A 65 12.73 2.28 1.64
CA GLU A 65 13.55 1.27 1.00
C GLU A 65 12.91 0.80 -0.29
N ARG A 66 13.72 0.72 -1.33
CA ARG A 66 13.32 0.16 -2.62
C ARG A 66 14.29 -0.97 -2.96
N GLU A 67 13.83 -2.20 -2.84
CA GLU A 67 14.60 -3.38 -3.21
C GLU A 67 14.12 -3.84 -4.58
N VAL A 68 14.75 -3.34 -5.62
CA VAL A 68 14.34 -3.53 -7.02
C VAL A 68 14.56 -4.97 -7.43
N PRO A 69 13.64 -5.61 -8.10
CA PRO A 69 12.23 -5.23 -8.35
C PRO A 69 11.24 -5.91 -7.40
N GLN A 70 11.64 -6.25 -6.21
CA GLN A 70 10.93 -7.16 -5.29
C GLN A 70 10.10 -6.46 -4.24
N THR A 71 10.60 -5.39 -3.61
CA THR A 71 9.98 -4.86 -2.42
C THR A 71 10.06 -3.35 -2.35
N ILE A 72 8.95 -2.74 -1.96
CA ILE A 72 8.89 -1.32 -1.62
C ILE A 72 8.45 -1.24 -0.16
N LYS A 73 9.29 -0.64 0.70
CA LYS A 73 9.01 -0.51 2.12
C LYS A 73 8.68 0.93 2.47
N PHE A 74 7.59 1.13 3.20
CA PHE A 74 7.16 2.41 3.70
C PHE A 74 7.26 2.44 5.22
N ALA A 75 7.55 3.61 5.77
CA ALA A 75 7.50 3.84 7.22
C ALA A 75 6.52 4.97 7.51
N SER A 76 5.80 4.85 8.61
CA SER A 76 4.89 5.91 9.05
C SER A 76 5.68 7.16 9.47
N GLU A 77 5.11 8.35 9.22
CA GLU A 77 5.63 9.62 9.66
C GLU A 77 4.51 10.39 10.38
N GLU A 78 4.85 11.05 11.50
CA GLU A 78 3.91 11.93 12.21
C GLU A 78 2.55 11.29 12.45
N SER A 79 2.53 10.00 12.70
CA SER A 79 1.32 9.21 12.85
C SER A 79 1.13 8.83 14.32
N MET A 80 -0.12 8.73 14.75
CA MET A 80 -0.43 8.29 16.14
C MET A 80 0.01 6.86 16.39
N VAL A 81 0.08 6.05 15.33
CA VAL A 81 0.49 4.66 15.40
C VAL A 81 1.73 4.48 14.52
N SER A 82 2.77 3.86 15.09
CA SER A 82 3.98 3.53 14.34
C SER A 82 3.73 2.26 13.55
N PHE A 83 3.99 2.31 12.24
CA PHE A 83 3.80 1.14 11.37
C PHE A 83 4.79 1.13 10.22
N ASN A 84 4.96 -0.05 9.64
CA ASN A 84 5.61 -0.22 8.34
C ASN A 84 4.65 -0.89 7.38
N PHE A 85 4.76 -0.56 6.11
CA PHE A 85 3.94 -1.11 5.04
C PHE A 85 4.86 -1.59 3.93
N TRP A 86 4.61 -2.79 3.41
CA TRP A 86 5.40 -3.37 2.33
C TRP A 86 4.51 -3.71 1.15
N ILE A 87 5.01 -3.42 -0.05
CA ILE A 87 4.50 -3.99 -1.29
C ILE A 87 5.54 -5.01 -1.74
N GLN A 88 5.12 -6.27 -1.84
CA GLN A 88 6.00 -7.38 -2.18
C GLN A 88 5.59 -7.95 -3.52
N LEU A 89 6.55 -8.08 -4.43
CA LEU A 89 6.33 -8.52 -5.80
C LEU A 89 7.20 -9.74 -6.12
N VAL A 90 6.61 -10.74 -6.76
CA VAL A 90 7.30 -11.95 -7.19
C VAL A 90 7.00 -12.17 -8.66
N ALA A 91 8.02 -12.47 -9.46
CA ALA A 91 7.83 -12.79 -10.88
C ALA A 91 7.23 -14.19 -11.00
N VAL A 92 6.19 -14.31 -11.84
CA VAL A 92 5.64 -15.61 -12.22
C VAL A 92 6.25 -16.06 -13.53
N ASP A 93 6.24 -15.15 -14.52
CA ASP A 93 6.88 -15.34 -15.82
C ASP A 93 7.20 -13.96 -16.42
N ALA A 94 7.55 -13.91 -17.69
CA ALA A 94 7.94 -12.66 -18.34
C ALA A 94 6.80 -11.65 -18.46
N GLN A 95 5.54 -12.06 -18.28
CA GLN A 95 4.36 -11.22 -18.50
C GLN A 95 3.47 -11.10 -17.28
N THR A 96 3.72 -11.85 -16.21
CA THR A 96 2.86 -11.87 -15.02
C THR A 96 3.67 -11.86 -13.74
N SER A 97 3.07 -11.31 -12.69
CA SER A 97 3.67 -11.27 -11.37
C SER A 97 2.61 -11.51 -10.31
N LYS A 98 3.05 -11.70 -9.08
CA LYS A 98 2.17 -11.78 -7.91
C LYS A 98 2.56 -10.70 -6.92
N MET A 99 1.55 -10.17 -6.24
CA MET A 99 1.71 -9.09 -5.28
C MET A 99 1.08 -9.48 -3.95
N LYS A 100 1.74 -9.08 -2.86
CA LYS A 100 1.17 -9.16 -1.52
C LYS A 100 1.49 -7.87 -0.77
N LEU A 101 0.53 -7.38 0.01
CA LEU A 101 0.70 -6.20 0.85
C LEU A 101 0.79 -6.65 2.30
N THR A 102 1.67 -6.02 3.07
CA THR A 102 1.87 -6.33 4.50
C THR A 102 1.96 -5.04 5.29
N ILE A 103 1.26 -4.97 6.42
CA ILE A 103 1.39 -3.89 7.42
C ILE A 103 1.80 -4.53 8.74
N LYS A 104 2.84 -3.99 9.38
CA LYS A 104 3.17 -4.30 10.76
C LYS A 104 3.03 -3.03 11.58
N ALA A 105 2.15 -3.07 12.57
CA ALA A 105 1.83 -1.89 13.38
C ALA A 105 2.03 -2.19 14.86
N ASP A 106 2.51 -1.17 15.59
CA ASP A 106 2.67 -1.26 17.03
C ASP A 106 1.35 -0.80 17.68
N LEU A 107 0.49 -1.76 17.98
CA LEU A 107 -0.84 -1.52 18.52
C LEU A 107 -0.96 -2.09 19.92
N ASN A 108 -1.41 -1.25 20.88
CA ASN A 108 -1.79 -1.78 22.19
C ASN A 108 -3.11 -2.56 22.05
N PRO A 109 -3.46 -3.44 23.00
CA PRO A 109 -4.65 -4.29 22.87
C PRO A 109 -5.95 -3.53 22.66
N PHE A 110 -6.08 -2.34 23.25
CA PHE A 110 -7.30 -1.53 23.12
C PHE A 110 -7.44 -1.01 21.70
N ILE A 111 -6.39 -0.39 21.18
CA ILE A 111 -6.38 0.16 19.81
C ILE A 111 -6.51 -0.98 18.79
N LYS A 112 -5.85 -2.09 19.03
CA LYS A 112 -5.94 -3.26 18.15
C LYS A 112 -7.39 -3.70 17.97
N GLY A 113 -8.16 -3.75 19.07
CA GLY A 113 -9.57 -4.12 18.99
C GLY A 113 -10.42 -3.17 18.15
N MET A 114 -10.01 -1.90 18.09
CA MET A 114 -10.73 -0.88 17.32
C MET A 114 -10.39 -0.88 15.83
N VAL A 115 -9.11 -1.13 15.49
CA VAL A 115 -8.62 -0.89 14.13
C VAL A 115 -8.30 -2.16 13.35
N ALA A 116 -8.26 -3.34 13.99
CA ALA A 116 -7.85 -4.57 13.31
C ALA A 116 -8.70 -4.88 12.08
N LYS A 117 -10.03 -4.82 12.22
CA LYS A 117 -10.93 -5.11 11.11
C LYS A 117 -10.84 -4.04 10.01
N PRO A 118 -10.92 -2.73 10.32
CA PRO A 118 -10.73 -1.71 9.30
C PRO A 118 -9.39 -1.81 8.57
N LEU A 119 -8.31 -2.12 9.27
CA LEU A 119 -7.00 -2.25 8.64
C LEU A 119 -6.93 -3.46 7.70
N GLN A 120 -7.49 -4.61 8.12
CA GLN A 120 -7.52 -5.80 7.29
C GLN A 120 -8.37 -5.57 6.03
N GLU A 121 -9.52 -4.95 6.18
CA GLU A 121 -10.38 -4.61 5.04
C GLU A 121 -9.70 -3.57 4.14
N GLY A 122 -9.04 -2.59 4.74
CA GLY A 122 -8.35 -1.54 4.00
C GLY A 122 -7.22 -2.08 3.14
N ILE A 123 -6.41 -2.99 3.69
CA ILE A 123 -5.29 -3.56 2.94
C ILE A 123 -5.79 -4.40 1.75
N GLU A 124 -6.90 -5.12 1.91
CA GLU A 124 -7.51 -5.87 0.82
C GLU A 124 -8.07 -4.93 -0.26
N LYS A 125 -8.66 -3.79 0.12
CA LYS A 125 -9.16 -2.81 -0.83
C LYS A 125 -8.03 -2.15 -1.61
N ILE A 126 -6.92 -1.85 -0.95
CA ILE A 126 -5.74 -1.33 -1.63
C ILE A 126 -5.23 -2.37 -2.64
N ALA A 127 -5.17 -3.64 -2.24
CA ALA A 127 -4.76 -4.70 -3.15
C ALA A 127 -5.70 -4.81 -4.36
N ASP A 128 -7.01 -4.64 -4.15
CA ASP A 128 -7.98 -4.63 -5.24
C ASP A 128 -7.67 -3.53 -6.25
N VAL A 129 -7.41 -2.30 -5.77
CA VAL A 129 -7.09 -1.18 -6.64
C VAL A 129 -5.80 -1.43 -7.40
N LEU A 130 -4.74 -1.87 -6.71
CA LEU A 130 -3.44 -2.09 -7.32
C LEU A 130 -3.49 -3.22 -8.35
N GLN A 131 -4.34 -4.22 -8.13
CA GLN A 131 -4.51 -5.32 -9.08
C GLN A 131 -5.15 -4.87 -10.40
N LEU A 132 -5.96 -3.82 -10.36
CA LEU A 132 -6.70 -3.32 -11.53
C LEU A 132 -5.96 -2.25 -12.32
N ILE A 133 -4.81 -1.77 -11.84
CA ILE A 133 -4.04 -0.74 -12.53
C ILE A 133 -3.46 -1.28 -13.85
N HIS A 134 -3.40 -0.42 -14.85
CA HIS A 134 -2.69 -0.68 -16.09
C HIS A 134 -1.24 -0.22 -15.94
N TYR A 135 -0.33 -1.17 -15.87
CA TYR A 135 1.10 -0.91 -15.61
C TYR A 135 1.91 -0.72 -16.90
N GLU A 136 1.28 -0.26 -17.91
CA GLU A 136 1.92 -0.03 -19.22
C GLU A 136 2.74 1.26 -19.25
#